data_cb749c67128d43105bcdd85b81ac2e49
#
_entry.id   cb749c67128d43105bcdd85b81ac2e49
#
_cell.length_a   1.000
_cell.length_b   1.000
_cell.length_c   1.000
_cell.angle_alpha   90.00
_cell.angle_beta   90.00
_cell.angle_gamma   90.00
#
_symmetry.space_group_name_H-M   'P 1'
#
loop_
_entity.id
_entity.type
_entity.pdbx_description
1 polymer ?
#
loop_
_entity_poly.entity_id
_entity_poly.type
_entity_poly.pdbx_seq_one_letter_code
_entity_poly.pdbx_strand_id
1 'polypeptide(L)'
;DPMTSLNPLKTIGKQIGESLELHQGLKGKALKEAVYGILRDVGIEEPERRYKQYPHEFSGGMRQRVVIAIAIACRPKILICDEPTTALDVTIQAQILELLKDLKERYNLTIIFITHDFGVVANIADRVAVMYAGDIVETGMVREVFYDPRHPYTWAILSSLPQLGVKGQDLYS
;
A
#
# COMPACT_ATOMS: atom_id res chain seq x y z
N ASP A 1 -8.44 -4.66 -2.35
CA ASP A 1 -9.40 -3.72 -2.92
C ASP A 1 -10.18 -3.02 -1.81
N PRO A 2 -10.05 -1.69 -1.64
CA PRO A 2 -10.70 -0.94 -0.56
C PRO A 2 -12.23 -0.91 -0.66
N MET A 3 -12.78 -1.23 -1.82
CA MET A 3 -14.24 -1.25 -2.03
C MET A 3 -14.88 -2.52 -1.47
N THR A 4 -14.15 -3.63 -1.46
CA THR A 4 -14.64 -4.94 -1.02
C THR A 4 -14.13 -5.35 0.38
N SER A 5 -13.01 -4.75 0.84
CA SER A 5 -12.39 -5.09 2.12
C SER A 5 -13.10 -4.50 3.34
N LEU A 6 -13.84 -3.39 3.16
CA LEU A 6 -14.55 -2.74 4.26
C LEU A 6 -15.99 -3.24 4.36
N ASN A 7 -16.42 -3.59 5.57
CA ASN A 7 -17.81 -3.97 5.83
C ASN A 7 -18.71 -2.71 5.78
N PRO A 8 -19.66 -2.60 4.82
CA PRO A 8 -20.50 -1.41 4.67
C PRO A 8 -21.47 -1.15 5.84
N LEU A 9 -21.74 -2.17 6.65
CA LEU A 9 -22.67 -2.11 7.78
C LEU A 9 -22.00 -1.78 9.12
N LYS A 10 -20.66 -1.69 9.16
CA LYS A 10 -19.89 -1.32 10.35
C LYS A 10 -19.29 0.07 10.18
N THR A 11 -19.26 0.86 11.25
CA THR A 11 -18.54 2.15 11.23
C THR A 11 -17.04 1.94 11.12
N ILE A 12 -16.33 2.93 10.62
CA ILE A 12 -14.88 2.91 10.45
C ILE A 12 -14.16 2.62 11.77
N GLY A 13 -14.56 3.31 12.82
CA GLY A 13 -13.95 3.12 14.15
C GLY A 13 -14.14 1.71 14.72
N LYS A 14 -15.28 1.06 14.45
CA LYS A 14 -15.51 -0.32 14.87
C LYS A 14 -14.60 -1.29 14.11
N GLN A 15 -14.40 -1.07 12.81
CA GLN A 15 -13.58 -1.96 11.98
C GLN A 15 -12.09 -1.88 12.36
N ILE A 16 -11.56 -0.66 12.58
CA ILE A 16 -10.18 -0.49 13.05
C ILE A 16 -10.02 -1.02 14.48
N GLY A 17 -11.01 -0.76 15.35
CA GLY A 17 -10.99 -1.14 16.75
C GLY A 17 -11.09 -2.64 17.00
N GLU A 18 -11.70 -3.39 16.08
CA GLU A 18 -11.90 -4.85 16.20
C GLU A 18 -10.57 -5.59 16.38
N SER A 19 -9.54 -5.23 15.60
CA SER A 19 -8.19 -5.80 15.73
C SER A 19 -7.54 -5.45 17.06
N LEU A 20 -7.68 -4.20 17.52
CA LEU A 20 -7.14 -3.74 18.80
C LEU A 20 -7.83 -4.41 20.01
N GLU A 21 -9.15 -4.58 19.93
CA GLU A 21 -9.92 -5.27 20.97
C GLU A 21 -9.53 -6.74 21.06
N LEU A 22 -9.41 -7.43 19.90
CA LEU A 22 -9.11 -8.85 19.82
C LEU A 22 -7.67 -9.16 20.24
N HIS A 23 -6.68 -8.39 19.76
CA HIS A 23 -5.27 -8.73 19.93
C HIS A 23 -4.58 -7.98 21.06
N GLN A 24 -5.10 -6.82 21.48
CA GLN A 24 -4.51 -6.00 22.55
C GLN A 24 -5.45 -5.87 23.78
N GLY A 25 -6.68 -6.39 23.69
CA GLY A 25 -7.64 -6.33 24.79
C GLY A 25 -8.14 -4.93 25.13
N LEU A 26 -7.93 -3.94 24.24
CA LEU A 26 -8.34 -2.56 24.48
C LEU A 26 -9.86 -2.42 24.45
N LYS A 27 -10.40 -1.63 25.39
CA LYS A 27 -11.86 -1.40 25.50
C LYS A 27 -12.18 0.06 25.85
N GLY A 28 -13.42 0.45 25.61
CA GLY A 28 -13.96 1.73 26.07
C GLY A 28 -13.19 2.95 25.54
N LYS A 29 -12.79 3.84 26.45
CA LYS A 29 -12.10 5.08 26.12
C LYS A 29 -10.72 4.83 25.53
N ALA A 30 -9.95 3.88 26.08
CA ALA A 30 -8.62 3.54 25.60
C ALA A 30 -8.65 3.03 24.13
N LEU A 31 -9.63 2.20 23.78
CA LEU A 31 -9.84 1.73 22.41
C LEU A 31 -10.12 2.91 21.46
N LYS A 32 -11.00 3.82 21.84
CA LYS A 32 -11.33 5.01 21.01
C LYS A 32 -10.12 5.88 20.76
N GLU A 33 -9.35 6.20 21.80
CA GLU A 33 -8.16 7.03 21.68
C GLU A 33 -7.10 6.37 20.79
N ALA A 34 -6.91 5.04 20.92
CA ALA A 34 -6.00 4.29 20.03
C ALA A 34 -6.45 4.39 18.57
N VAL A 35 -7.75 4.21 18.29
CA VAL A 35 -8.30 4.33 16.93
C VAL A 35 -8.13 5.76 16.39
N TYR A 36 -8.35 6.79 17.21
CA TYR A 36 -8.14 8.19 16.81
C TYR A 36 -6.68 8.45 16.44
N GLY A 37 -5.74 7.89 17.20
CA GLY A 37 -4.32 7.96 16.89
C GLY A 37 -4.01 7.35 15.52
N ILE A 38 -4.50 6.14 15.25
CA ILE A 38 -4.30 5.44 13.97
C ILE A 38 -4.92 6.22 12.79
N LEU A 39 -6.11 6.78 12.96
CA LEU A 39 -6.74 7.62 11.92
C LEU A 39 -5.88 8.84 11.58
N ARG A 40 -5.28 9.51 12.58
CA ARG A 40 -4.32 10.60 12.35
C ARG A 40 -3.06 10.12 11.64
N ASP A 41 -2.53 8.97 12.03
CA ASP A 41 -1.32 8.39 11.43
C ASP A 41 -1.49 8.09 9.94
N VAL A 42 -2.69 7.73 9.49
CA VAL A 42 -3.00 7.54 8.07
C VAL A 42 -3.51 8.80 7.37
N GLY A 43 -3.43 9.98 8.04
CA GLY A 43 -3.81 11.27 7.47
C GLY A 43 -5.33 11.44 7.28
N ILE A 44 -6.13 10.85 8.17
CA ILE A 44 -7.59 11.09 8.22
C ILE A 44 -7.85 12.15 9.29
N GLU A 45 -8.26 13.32 8.84
CA GLU A 45 -8.63 14.45 9.69
C GLU A 45 -9.97 14.22 10.42
N GLU A 46 -10.21 14.96 11.52
CA GLU A 46 -11.42 14.88 12.34
C GLU A 46 -11.73 13.44 12.84
N PRO A 47 -10.78 12.73 13.46
CA PRO A 47 -10.91 11.30 13.77
C PRO A 47 -12.14 10.97 14.63
N GLU A 48 -12.56 11.87 15.54
CA GLU A 48 -13.72 11.73 16.40
C GLU A 48 -15.04 11.67 15.59
N ARG A 49 -15.13 12.44 14.52
CA ARG A 49 -16.24 12.44 13.58
C ARG A 49 -16.17 11.22 12.67
N ARG A 50 -14.99 10.97 12.06
CA ARG A 50 -14.74 9.88 11.11
C ARG A 50 -14.92 8.50 11.72
N TYR A 51 -14.61 8.34 13.00
CA TYR A 51 -14.85 7.11 13.77
C TYR A 51 -16.28 6.59 13.65
N LYS A 52 -17.26 7.50 13.63
CA LYS A 52 -18.70 7.18 13.63
C LYS A 52 -19.28 6.98 12.23
N GLN A 53 -18.53 7.33 11.20
CA GLN A 53 -18.95 7.25 9.80
C GLN A 53 -18.82 5.84 9.24
N TYR A 54 -19.53 5.59 8.15
CA TYR A 54 -19.53 4.34 7.41
C TYR A 54 -18.66 4.45 6.15
N PRO A 55 -18.22 3.30 5.55
CA PRO A 55 -17.37 3.32 4.36
C PRO A 55 -17.94 4.09 3.17
N HIS A 56 -19.25 4.11 2.98
CA HIS A 56 -19.88 4.82 1.86
C HIS A 56 -19.78 6.34 1.98
N GLU A 57 -19.46 6.88 3.16
CA GLU A 57 -19.26 8.32 3.39
C GLU A 57 -17.81 8.76 3.08
N PHE A 58 -16.94 7.83 2.62
CA PHE A 58 -15.52 8.04 2.35
C PHE A 58 -15.24 7.96 0.85
N SER A 59 -14.32 8.81 0.36
CA SER A 59 -13.77 8.69 -1.00
C SER A 59 -12.93 7.42 -1.16
N GLY A 60 -12.61 7.02 -2.39
CA GLY A 60 -11.75 5.87 -2.66
C GLY A 60 -10.41 5.93 -1.92
N GLY A 61 -9.71 7.07 -2.00
CA GLY A 61 -8.45 7.27 -1.29
C GLY A 61 -8.59 7.26 0.23
N MET A 62 -9.68 7.77 0.78
CA MET A 62 -9.95 7.68 2.21
C MET A 62 -10.24 6.23 2.65
N ARG A 63 -10.98 5.46 1.85
CA ARG A 63 -11.21 4.04 2.13
C ARG A 63 -9.90 3.25 2.11
N GLN A 64 -9.01 3.54 1.15
CA GLN A 64 -7.67 2.93 1.11
C GLN A 64 -6.87 3.25 2.38
N ARG A 65 -6.89 4.50 2.85
CA ARG A 65 -6.26 4.90 4.13
C ARG A 65 -6.85 4.13 5.33
N VAL A 66 -8.15 3.87 5.33
CA VAL A 66 -8.79 3.05 6.38
C VAL A 66 -8.33 1.59 6.31
N VAL A 67 -8.20 1.00 5.12
CA VAL A 67 -7.67 -0.37 4.97
C VAL A 67 -6.23 -0.45 5.50
N ILE A 68 -5.40 0.55 5.19
CA ILE A 68 -4.05 0.66 5.74
C ILE A 68 -4.11 0.81 7.27
N ALA A 69 -5.01 1.65 7.80
CA ALA A 69 -5.20 1.84 9.24
C ALA A 69 -5.51 0.52 9.97
N ILE A 70 -6.40 -0.30 9.40
CA ILE A 70 -6.73 -1.63 9.94
C ILE A 70 -5.49 -2.53 9.94
N ALA A 71 -4.73 -2.53 8.85
CA ALA A 71 -3.55 -3.38 8.69
C ALA A 71 -2.43 -3.02 9.68
N ILE A 72 -2.23 -1.73 10.00
CA ILE A 72 -1.19 -1.26 10.92
C ILE A 72 -1.66 -1.18 12.38
N ALA A 73 -2.95 -1.37 12.68
CA ALA A 73 -3.54 -1.14 14.00
C ALA A 73 -2.80 -1.86 15.12
N CYS A 74 -2.39 -3.10 14.91
CA CYS A 74 -1.66 -3.91 15.89
C CYS A 74 -0.13 -3.80 15.79
N ARG A 75 0.39 -2.79 15.08
CA ARG A 75 1.83 -2.55 14.88
C ARG A 75 2.57 -3.79 14.39
N PRO A 76 2.22 -4.32 13.21
CA PRO A 76 2.88 -5.50 12.65
C PRO A 76 4.35 -5.18 12.33
N LYS A 77 5.19 -6.21 12.22
CA LYS A 77 6.56 -6.07 11.71
C LYS A 77 6.62 -6.11 10.18
N ILE A 78 5.66 -6.79 9.58
CA ILE A 78 5.56 -6.96 8.11
C ILE A 78 4.17 -6.51 7.67
N LEU A 79 4.14 -5.67 6.65
CA LEU A 79 2.93 -5.23 5.97
C LEU A 79 2.95 -5.75 4.53
N ILE A 80 1.93 -6.51 4.14
CA ILE A 80 1.77 -6.98 2.77
C ILE A 80 0.77 -6.07 2.07
N CYS A 81 1.22 -5.42 0.99
CA CYS A 81 0.42 -4.53 0.16
C CYS A 81 0.22 -5.20 -1.20
N ASP A 82 -0.94 -5.79 -1.41
CA ASP A 82 -1.31 -6.44 -2.67
C ASP A 82 -2.10 -5.44 -3.54
N GLU A 83 -1.45 -4.93 -4.57
CA GLU A 83 -1.98 -3.92 -5.49
C GLU A 83 -2.66 -2.71 -4.79
N PRO A 84 -1.99 -2.06 -3.83
CA PRO A 84 -2.64 -1.08 -2.93
C PRO A 84 -3.05 0.23 -3.61
N THR A 85 -2.63 0.46 -4.84
CA THR A 85 -2.92 1.68 -5.60
C THR A 85 -3.77 1.42 -6.85
N THR A 86 -4.16 0.18 -7.10
CA THR A 86 -5.02 -0.19 -8.22
C THR A 86 -6.38 0.50 -8.10
N ALA A 87 -6.90 1.01 -9.22
CA ALA A 87 -8.14 1.78 -9.33
C ALA A 87 -8.15 3.16 -8.62
N LEU A 88 -6.99 3.68 -8.22
CA LEU A 88 -6.84 5.05 -7.73
C LEU A 88 -6.31 5.95 -8.86
N ASP A 89 -6.74 7.22 -8.85
CA ASP A 89 -6.12 8.21 -9.73
C ASP A 89 -4.66 8.49 -9.34
N VAL A 90 -3.87 9.00 -10.30
CA VAL A 90 -2.42 9.21 -10.15
C VAL A 90 -2.07 10.06 -8.93
N THR A 91 -2.87 11.06 -8.62
CA THR A 91 -2.63 11.96 -7.49
C THR A 91 -2.82 11.23 -6.16
N ILE A 92 -3.92 10.48 -6.03
CA ILE A 92 -4.20 9.69 -4.82
C ILE A 92 -3.20 8.54 -4.68
N GLN A 93 -2.80 7.90 -5.80
CA GLN A 93 -1.75 6.89 -5.81
C GLN A 93 -0.45 7.44 -5.19
N ALA A 94 0.01 8.62 -5.65
CA ALA A 94 1.21 9.25 -5.10
C ALA A 94 1.10 9.51 -3.59
N GLN A 95 -0.06 9.99 -3.13
CA GLN A 95 -0.32 10.22 -1.71
C GLN A 95 -0.30 8.92 -0.87
N ILE A 96 -0.82 7.81 -1.40
CA ILE A 96 -0.79 6.51 -0.71
C ILE A 96 0.65 5.97 -0.64
N LEU A 97 1.44 6.12 -1.69
CA LEU A 97 2.84 5.70 -1.69
C LEU A 97 3.68 6.50 -0.67
N GLU A 98 3.46 7.81 -0.60
CA GLU A 98 4.13 8.67 0.39
C GLU A 98 3.72 8.28 1.82
N LEU A 99 2.42 8.04 2.05
CA LEU A 99 1.93 7.54 3.33
C LEU A 99 2.61 6.22 3.73
N LEU A 100 2.75 5.27 2.80
CA LEU A 100 3.39 3.98 3.09
C LEU A 100 4.88 4.12 3.43
N LYS A 101 5.60 5.06 2.77
CA LYS A 101 6.99 5.38 3.11
C LYS A 101 7.10 5.95 4.52
N ASP A 102 6.27 6.92 4.86
CA ASP A 102 6.23 7.54 6.18
C ASP A 102 5.90 6.52 7.29
N LEU A 103 4.90 5.65 7.05
CA LEU A 103 4.56 4.57 7.97
C LEU A 103 5.68 3.53 8.10
N LYS A 104 6.40 3.19 7.01
CA LYS A 104 7.56 2.30 7.03
C LYS A 104 8.61 2.81 8.02
N GLU A 105 8.93 4.09 7.96
CA GLU A 105 9.92 4.71 8.85
C GLU A 105 9.40 4.82 10.30
N ARG A 106 8.21 5.41 10.50
CA ARG A 106 7.65 5.65 11.83
C ARG A 106 7.39 4.37 12.62
N TYR A 107 6.94 3.32 11.96
CA TYR A 107 6.58 2.04 12.59
C TYR A 107 7.69 0.98 12.47
N ASN A 108 8.81 1.30 11.80
CA ASN A 108 9.89 0.36 11.49
C ASN A 108 9.36 -0.92 10.81
N LEU A 109 8.54 -0.73 9.76
CA LEU A 109 7.89 -1.81 9.02
C LEU A 109 8.79 -2.36 7.92
N THR A 110 8.72 -3.67 7.72
CA THR A 110 9.09 -4.28 6.43
C THR A 110 7.84 -4.34 5.55
N ILE A 111 7.90 -3.78 4.34
CA ILE A 111 6.78 -3.79 3.40
C ILE A 111 7.07 -4.78 2.28
N ILE A 112 6.16 -5.73 2.06
CA ILE A 112 6.12 -6.55 0.85
C ILE A 112 5.08 -5.92 -0.08
N PHE A 113 5.55 -5.34 -1.19
CA PHE A 113 4.71 -4.60 -2.12
C PHE A 113 4.53 -5.42 -3.41
N ILE A 114 3.31 -5.84 -3.70
CA ILE A 114 2.95 -6.59 -4.90
C ILE A 114 2.29 -5.63 -5.89
N THR A 115 2.85 -5.50 -7.07
CA THR A 115 2.33 -4.64 -8.13
C THR A 115 2.88 -5.04 -9.49
N HIS A 116 2.16 -4.67 -10.54
CA HIS A 116 2.62 -4.74 -11.92
C HIS A 116 3.15 -3.40 -12.45
N ASP A 117 3.15 -2.34 -11.61
CA ASP A 117 3.62 -0.99 -11.98
C ASP A 117 5.10 -0.81 -11.59
N PHE A 118 5.97 -0.87 -12.58
CA PHE A 118 7.42 -0.69 -12.40
C PHE A 118 7.80 0.72 -11.96
N GLY A 119 7.01 1.74 -12.31
CA GLY A 119 7.22 3.10 -11.84
C GLY A 119 7.01 3.20 -10.32
N VAL A 120 6.02 2.50 -9.81
CA VAL A 120 5.79 2.37 -8.36
C VAL A 120 6.95 1.65 -7.70
N VAL A 121 7.39 0.50 -8.25
CA VAL A 121 8.52 -0.28 -7.72
C VAL A 121 9.78 0.58 -7.63
N ALA A 122 10.11 1.31 -8.69
CA ALA A 122 11.29 2.18 -8.74
C ALA A 122 11.30 3.26 -7.63
N ASN A 123 10.12 3.68 -7.17
CA ASN A 123 9.97 4.74 -6.17
C ASN A 123 9.94 4.25 -4.72
N ILE A 124 9.50 3.01 -4.45
CA ILE A 124 9.24 2.55 -3.08
C ILE A 124 10.13 1.38 -2.64
N ALA A 125 10.59 0.55 -3.57
CA ALA A 125 11.26 -0.69 -3.24
C ALA A 125 12.77 -0.52 -3.06
N ASP A 126 13.34 -1.24 -2.09
CA ASP A 126 14.79 -1.41 -1.93
C ASP A 126 15.28 -2.61 -2.77
N ARG A 127 14.49 -3.69 -2.78
CA ARG A 127 14.75 -4.94 -3.50
C ARG A 127 13.53 -5.35 -4.32
N VAL A 128 13.78 -6.07 -5.40
CA VAL A 128 12.75 -6.58 -6.31
C VAL A 128 12.88 -8.09 -6.46
N ALA A 129 11.74 -8.75 -6.54
CA ALA A 129 11.61 -10.11 -7.02
C ALA A 129 10.65 -10.10 -8.22
N VAL A 130 11.15 -10.45 -9.40
CA VAL A 130 10.35 -10.55 -10.62
C VAL A 130 9.75 -11.94 -10.68
N MET A 131 8.43 -12.00 -10.83
CA MET A 131 7.68 -13.25 -10.91
C MET A 131 7.12 -13.46 -12.31
N TYR A 132 7.26 -14.69 -12.84
CA TYR A 132 6.68 -15.10 -14.11
C TYR A 132 6.16 -16.53 -14.00
N ALA A 133 4.95 -16.77 -14.47
CA ALA A 133 4.28 -18.08 -14.46
C ALA A 133 4.28 -18.80 -13.09
N GLY A 134 4.27 -18.03 -11.98
CA GLY A 134 4.27 -18.57 -10.62
C GLY A 134 5.65 -18.72 -9.99
N ASP A 135 6.73 -18.59 -10.77
CA ASP A 135 8.11 -18.71 -10.31
C ASP A 135 8.79 -17.34 -10.17
N ILE A 136 9.69 -17.21 -9.20
CA ILE A 136 10.58 -16.06 -9.11
C ILE A 136 11.74 -16.29 -10.06
N VAL A 137 11.79 -15.49 -11.13
CA VAL A 137 12.78 -15.62 -12.21
C VAL A 137 14.01 -14.74 -12.03
N GLU A 138 13.88 -13.65 -11.26
CA GLU A 138 14.99 -12.75 -10.97
C GLU A 138 14.79 -12.03 -9.64
N THR A 139 15.88 -11.82 -8.88
CA THR A 139 15.87 -11.03 -7.63
C THR A 139 17.13 -10.20 -7.53
N GLY A 140 17.01 -8.99 -6.99
CA GLY A 140 18.17 -8.11 -6.78
C GLY A 140 17.78 -6.80 -6.11
N MET A 141 18.74 -5.90 -5.98
CA MET A 141 18.46 -4.51 -5.65
C MET A 141 17.73 -3.85 -6.82
N VAL A 142 16.84 -2.89 -6.55
CA VAL A 142 16.09 -2.19 -7.61
C VAL A 142 17.03 -1.71 -8.73
N ARG A 143 18.14 -1.08 -8.38
CA ARG A 143 19.10 -0.57 -9.36
C ARG A 143 19.69 -1.68 -10.24
N GLU A 144 20.02 -2.83 -9.67
CA GLU A 144 20.59 -3.96 -10.40
C GLU A 144 19.59 -4.50 -11.41
N VAL A 145 18.37 -4.80 -10.96
CA VAL A 145 17.32 -5.39 -11.80
C VAL A 145 16.85 -4.42 -12.90
N PHE A 146 16.81 -3.11 -12.62
CA PHE A 146 16.32 -2.11 -13.58
C PHE A 146 17.37 -1.71 -14.64
N TYR A 147 18.68 -1.69 -14.29
CA TYR A 147 19.73 -1.25 -15.19
C TYR A 147 20.56 -2.37 -15.82
N ASP A 148 20.56 -3.58 -15.21
CA ASP A 148 21.29 -4.76 -15.71
C ASP A 148 20.43 -6.03 -15.49
N PRO A 149 19.22 -6.11 -16.09
CA PRO A 149 18.35 -7.28 -15.98
C PRO A 149 19.01 -8.51 -16.59
N ARG A 150 19.03 -9.62 -15.85
CA ARG A 150 19.68 -10.87 -16.25
C ARG A 150 18.72 -11.86 -16.89
N HIS A 151 17.43 -11.79 -16.54
CA HIS A 151 16.44 -12.70 -17.11
C HIS A 151 15.77 -12.07 -18.34
N PRO A 152 15.58 -12.84 -19.45
CA PRO A 152 14.97 -12.31 -20.67
C PRO A 152 13.59 -11.70 -20.47
N TYR A 153 12.78 -12.28 -19.60
CA TYR A 153 11.46 -11.75 -19.25
C TYR A 153 11.55 -10.36 -18.60
N THR A 154 12.46 -10.19 -17.62
CA THR A 154 12.68 -8.89 -16.95
C THR A 154 13.12 -7.85 -17.96
N TRP A 155 14.06 -8.21 -18.84
CA TRP A 155 14.54 -7.33 -19.91
C TRP A 155 13.40 -6.93 -20.84
N ALA A 156 12.58 -7.87 -21.29
CA ALA A 156 11.46 -7.61 -22.19
C ALA A 156 10.43 -6.63 -21.56
N ILE A 157 10.06 -6.83 -20.30
CA ILE A 157 9.12 -5.94 -19.61
C ILE A 157 9.71 -4.54 -19.47
N LEU A 158 10.94 -4.41 -18.97
CA LEU A 158 11.57 -3.11 -18.78
C LEU A 158 11.75 -2.36 -20.10
N SER A 159 12.07 -3.08 -21.18
CA SER A 159 12.19 -2.49 -22.54
C SER A 159 10.84 -2.01 -23.09
N SER A 160 9.73 -2.54 -22.63
CA SER A 160 8.38 -2.13 -23.04
C SER A 160 7.85 -0.89 -22.32
N LEU A 161 8.56 -0.42 -21.28
CA LEU A 161 8.13 0.75 -20.51
C LEU A 161 8.43 2.06 -21.27
N PRO A 162 7.42 2.91 -21.54
CA PRO A 162 7.61 4.15 -22.31
C PRO A 162 8.60 5.14 -21.67
N GLN A 163 8.82 5.06 -20.37
CA GLN A 163 9.67 5.97 -19.60
C GLN A 163 11.17 5.62 -19.65
N LEU A 164 11.52 4.38 -20.05
CA LEU A 164 12.92 3.93 -20.23
C LEU A 164 13.34 3.95 -21.68
N GLY A 165 12.40 4.14 -22.60
CA GLY A 165 12.69 4.29 -24.04
C GLY A 165 13.33 5.64 -24.32
N VAL A 166 14.50 5.65 -24.94
CA VAL A 166 15.10 6.87 -25.50
C VAL A 166 14.16 7.36 -26.59
N LYS A 167 13.70 8.63 -26.50
CA LYS A 167 12.85 9.25 -27.51
C LYS A 167 13.46 9.07 -28.91
N GLY A 168 12.83 8.23 -29.75
CA GLY A 168 13.25 8.03 -31.15
C GLY A 168 13.87 6.67 -31.48
N GLN A 169 13.90 5.71 -30.57
CA GLN A 169 14.18 4.30 -30.89
C GLN A 169 12.88 3.51 -30.90
N ASP A 170 12.64 2.73 -31.96
CA ASP A 170 11.52 1.80 -32.05
C ASP A 170 11.59 0.80 -30.90
N LEU A 171 10.44 0.59 -30.24
CA LEU A 171 10.29 -0.49 -29.27
C LEU A 171 10.61 -1.80 -29.99
N TYR A 172 11.59 -2.52 -29.49
CA TYR A 172 11.96 -3.84 -30.09
C TYR A 172 10.73 -4.75 -29.99
N SER A 173 10.22 -5.10 -31.17
CA SER A 173 9.16 -6.10 -31.38
C SER A 173 9.72 -7.52 -31.35
#